data_b6037f8e1c986188d5b87fd2bd0ec47b
#
_entry.id   b6037f8e1c986188d5b87fd2bd0ec47b
#
_cell.length_a   1.000
_cell.length_b   1.000
_cell.length_c   1.000
_cell.angle_alpha   90.00
_cell.angle_beta   90.00
_cell.angle_gamma   90.00
#
_symmetry.space_group_name_H-M   'P 1'
#
loop_
_entity.id
_entity.type
_entity.pdbx_description
1 polymer ?
#
loop_
_entity_poly.entity_id
_entity_poly.type
_entity_poly.pdbx_seq_one_letter_code
_entity_poly.pdbx_strand_id
1 'polypeptide(L)'
;LLTYENLYQSIKELDESLYDIAIILGETTNVSPCLLKEINNAYGSGTMAMQLHHIIECRPTRKIRWKAIHEEIRNSIFRQGHVQTGLSSALEKTDIAIDFKWLKQNLRSPKSNLESRLLQQNIYIEYMDHIHIYSNTPRPRPYSMSKRKAVSKLPAVLMEGNWDYADKLFRQLLPSWRILLLFSSIWCIIATCYDWRASLSWWFLLFALLFTLCLAIPDYLVEKKKKK
;
A
#
# COMPACT_ATOMS: atom_id res chain seq x y z
N LEU A 1 -5.48 -10.80 20.83
CA LEU A 1 -5.72 -10.09 19.58
C LEU A 1 -6.40 -8.77 19.91
N LEU A 2 -5.64 -7.66 19.81
CA LEU A 2 -6.21 -6.32 19.91
C LEU A 2 -7.17 -6.13 18.72
N THR A 3 -8.45 -6.13 18.98
CA THR A 3 -9.46 -5.73 18.01
C THR A 3 -9.28 -4.23 17.74
N TYR A 4 -9.57 -3.73 16.55
CA TYR A 4 -9.46 -2.29 16.23
C TYR A 4 -10.27 -1.39 17.20
N GLU A 5 -11.29 -1.92 17.82
CA GLU A 5 -12.04 -1.23 18.90
C GLU A 5 -11.18 -1.03 20.14
N ASN A 6 -10.42 -2.05 20.53
CA ASN A 6 -9.51 -1.96 21.68
C ASN A 6 -8.35 -0.99 21.39
N LEU A 7 -7.79 -1.02 20.18
CA LEU A 7 -6.75 -0.07 19.75
C LEU A 7 -7.27 1.38 19.82
N TYR A 8 -8.49 1.62 19.34
CA TYR A 8 -9.10 2.94 19.38
C TYR A 8 -9.28 3.44 20.81
N GLN A 9 -9.75 2.59 21.73
CA GLN A 9 -9.90 2.93 23.13
C GLN A 9 -8.55 3.20 23.80
N SER A 10 -7.57 2.31 23.60
CA SER A 10 -6.22 2.49 24.15
C SER A 10 -5.56 3.80 23.72
N ILE A 11 -5.67 4.17 22.43
CA ILE A 11 -5.10 5.44 21.93
C ILE A 11 -5.79 6.64 22.58
N LYS A 12 -7.08 6.58 22.85
CA LYS A 12 -7.80 7.67 23.52
C LYS A 12 -7.41 7.87 24.97
N GLU A 13 -7.09 6.80 25.68
CA GLU A 13 -6.75 6.83 27.11
C GLU A 13 -5.32 7.32 27.35
N LEU A 14 -4.41 7.17 26.40
CA LEU A 14 -3.02 7.59 26.51
C LEU A 14 -2.89 9.13 26.48
N ASP A 15 -1.99 9.67 27.30
CA ASP A 15 -1.69 11.10 27.33
C ASP A 15 -0.83 11.51 26.11
N GLU A 16 -1.28 12.54 25.39
CA GLU A 16 -0.57 13.05 24.22
C GLU A 16 0.78 13.72 24.56
N SER A 17 1.00 14.15 25.81
CA SER A 17 2.25 14.79 26.23
C SER A 17 3.40 13.80 26.41
N LEU A 18 3.11 12.51 26.52
CA LEU A 18 4.11 11.47 26.83
C LEU A 18 4.68 10.77 25.58
N TYR A 19 4.04 10.93 24.43
CA TYR A 19 4.39 10.16 23.23
C TYR A 19 4.39 11.04 21.99
N ASP A 20 5.46 10.95 21.20
CA ASP A 20 5.60 11.65 19.91
C ASP A 20 5.07 10.81 18.75
N ILE A 21 5.33 9.51 18.75
CA ILE A 21 5.06 8.61 17.64
C ILE A 21 4.26 7.39 18.10
N ALA A 22 3.22 7.04 17.35
CA ALA A 22 2.53 5.76 17.49
C ALA A 22 2.97 4.79 16.40
N ILE A 23 3.44 3.62 16.79
CA ILE A 23 3.77 2.52 15.88
C ILE A 23 2.70 1.44 16.02
N ILE A 24 1.95 1.21 14.94
CA ILE A 24 0.89 0.20 14.91
C ILE A 24 1.39 -0.99 14.09
N LEU A 25 1.76 -2.06 14.78
CA LEU A 25 2.19 -3.31 14.18
C LEU A 25 1.01 -4.28 14.09
N GLY A 26 1.01 -5.09 13.04
CA GLY A 26 0.09 -6.21 12.90
C GLY A 26 0.56 -7.45 13.66
N GLU A 27 0.09 -8.62 13.23
CA GLU A 27 0.62 -9.90 13.71
C GLU A 27 2.00 -10.13 13.06
N THR A 28 3.05 -9.86 13.82
CA THR A 28 4.44 -9.94 13.35
C THR A 28 5.16 -11.14 13.92
N THR A 29 6.03 -11.77 13.13
CA THR A 29 6.94 -12.82 13.58
C THR A 29 8.31 -12.24 13.94
N ASN A 30 8.74 -11.23 13.20
CA ASN A 30 10.01 -10.57 13.40
C ASN A 30 9.97 -9.13 12.86
N VAL A 31 10.84 -8.27 13.39
CA VAL A 31 11.00 -6.88 12.93
C VAL A 31 12.48 -6.56 12.74
N SER A 32 12.76 -5.63 11.83
CA SER A 32 14.13 -5.15 11.61
C SER A 32 14.73 -4.56 12.91
N PRO A 33 15.98 -4.88 13.27
CA PRO A 33 16.60 -4.39 14.50
C PRO A 33 16.70 -2.85 14.56
N CYS A 34 16.80 -2.19 13.43
CA CYS A 34 16.91 -0.72 13.34
C CYS A 34 15.55 0.00 13.26
N LEU A 35 14.42 -0.71 13.40
CA LEU A 35 13.06 -0.15 13.27
C LEU A 35 12.89 1.19 14.00
N LEU A 36 13.15 1.22 15.31
CA LEU A 36 12.91 2.43 16.13
C LEU A 36 13.86 3.57 15.75
N LYS A 37 15.11 3.26 15.44
CA LYS A 37 16.11 4.25 15.04
C LYS A 37 15.72 4.94 13.74
N GLU A 38 15.35 4.16 12.73
CA GLU A 38 15.00 4.70 11.42
C GLU A 38 13.68 5.49 11.45
N ILE A 39 12.67 5.01 12.20
CA ILE A 39 11.44 5.77 12.42
C ILE A 39 11.73 7.10 13.12
N ASN A 40 12.57 7.08 14.15
CA ASN A 40 12.92 8.31 14.87
C ASN A 40 13.71 9.28 13.98
N ASN A 41 14.61 8.79 13.12
CA ASN A 41 15.34 9.61 12.16
C ASN A 41 14.39 10.27 11.16
N ALA A 42 13.47 9.49 10.58
CA ALA A 42 12.48 10.00 9.62
C ALA A 42 11.52 11.01 10.27
N TYR A 43 11.08 10.75 11.51
CA TYR A 43 10.27 11.69 12.26
C TYR A 43 11.02 12.98 12.57
N GLY A 44 12.30 12.88 12.98
CA GLY A 44 13.17 14.03 13.21
C GLY A 44 13.44 14.86 11.95
N SER A 45 13.32 14.29 10.74
CA SER A 45 13.38 15.00 9.47
C SER A 45 12.05 15.64 9.05
N GLY A 46 10.97 15.46 9.84
CA GLY A 46 9.66 16.06 9.62
C GLY A 46 8.59 15.14 9.01
N THR A 47 8.89 13.85 8.85
CA THR A 47 7.91 12.89 8.33
C THR A 47 6.88 12.52 9.39
N MET A 48 5.61 12.91 9.20
CA MET A 48 4.52 12.66 10.14
C MET A 48 3.86 11.29 10.00
N ALA A 49 3.95 10.66 8.84
CA ALA A 49 3.30 9.38 8.56
C ALA A 49 4.20 8.49 7.69
N MET A 50 4.38 7.25 8.10
CA MET A 50 5.26 6.28 7.46
C MET A 50 4.54 4.94 7.30
N GLN A 51 4.70 4.33 6.12
CA GLN A 51 4.30 2.96 5.87
C GLN A 51 5.55 2.09 5.83
N LEU A 52 5.61 1.07 6.68
CA LEU A 52 6.74 0.15 6.78
C LEU A 52 6.61 -0.99 5.76
N HIS A 53 7.75 -1.53 5.30
CA HIS A 53 7.78 -2.63 4.34
C HIS A 53 7.40 -3.95 5.01
N HIS A 54 6.31 -4.57 4.52
CA HIS A 54 5.82 -5.83 5.04
C HIS A 54 6.20 -6.99 4.12
N ILE A 55 6.78 -8.02 4.70
CA ILE A 55 7.18 -9.25 4.02
C ILE A 55 6.38 -10.42 4.60
N ILE A 56 5.69 -11.14 3.74
CA ILE A 56 5.02 -12.38 4.14
C ILE A 56 6.03 -13.52 4.06
N GLU A 57 6.37 -14.13 5.20
CA GLU A 57 7.24 -15.30 5.22
C GLU A 57 6.59 -16.46 4.47
N CYS A 58 7.25 -16.88 3.40
CA CYS A 58 6.74 -17.95 2.53
C CYS A 58 6.76 -19.31 3.23
N ARG A 59 5.62 -19.73 3.74
CA ARG A 59 5.38 -21.16 3.99
C ARG A 59 5.12 -21.90 2.67
N PRO A 60 5.38 -23.23 2.59
CA PRO A 60 5.37 -23.98 1.32
C PRO A 60 4.01 -24.07 0.60
N THR A 61 2.95 -23.47 1.12
CA THR A 61 1.61 -23.54 0.53
C THR A 61 1.45 -22.59 -0.66
N ARG A 62 0.98 -23.09 -1.79
CA ARG A 62 0.72 -22.32 -3.02
C ARG A 62 -0.09 -21.04 -2.80
N LYS A 63 -1.11 -21.11 -1.92
CA LYS A 63 -1.97 -19.95 -1.60
C LYS A 63 -1.23 -18.81 -0.92
N ILE A 64 -0.31 -19.12 0.02
CA ILE A 64 0.47 -18.10 0.76
C ILE A 64 1.48 -17.45 -0.17
N ARG A 65 2.13 -18.23 -1.05
CA ARG A 65 3.05 -17.72 -2.06
C ARG A 65 2.37 -16.71 -2.99
N TRP A 66 1.17 -16.99 -3.47
CA TRP A 66 0.40 -16.05 -4.27
C TRP A 66 0.04 -14.76 -3.52
N LYS A 67 -0.24 -14.85 -2.22
CA LYS A 67 -0.49 -13.68 -1.39
C LYS A 67 0.78 -12.85 -1.19
N ALA A 68 1.93 -13.51 -0.98
CA ALA A 68 3.22 -12.85 -0.87
C ALA A 68 3.59 -12.11 -2.17
N ILE A 69 3.47 -12.76 -3.32
CA ILE A 69 3.69 -12.13 -4.63
C ILE A 69 2.77 -10.91 -4.81
N HIS A 70 1.49 -11.05 -4.45
CA HIS A 70 0.55 -9.93 -4.56
C HIS A 70 0.91 -8.76 -3.64
N GLU A 71 1.40 -9.04 -2.44
CA GLU A 71 1.85 -8.00 -1.51
C GLU A 71 3.10 -7.29 -2.02
N GLU A 72 4.08 -8.05 -2.59
CA GLU A 72 5.29 -7.45 -3.15
C GLU A 72 5.02 -6.60 -4.39
N ILE A 73 4.13 -7.03 -5.27
CA ILE A 73 3.68 -6.17 -6.39
C ILE A 73 3.06 -4.86 -5.86
N ARG A 74 2.32 -4.92 -4.77
CA ARG A 74 1.77 -3.71 -4.13
C ARG A 74 2.85 -2.86 -3.48
N ASN A 75 3.82 -3.47 -2.81
CA ASN A 75 4.96 -2.76 -2.21
C ASN A 75 5.74 -2.01 -3.28
N SER A 76 6.08 -2.70 -4.37
CA SER A 76 6.88 -2.12 -5.45
C SER A 76 6.12 -1.04 -6.23
N ILE A 77 4.90 -1.32 -6.71
CA ILE A 77 4.18 -0.40 -7.60
C ILE A 77 3.47 0.72 -6.83
N PHE A 78 2.66 0.38 -5.82
CA PHE A 78 1.75 1.34 -5.17
C PHE A 78 2.31 1.99 -3.89
N ARG A 79 3.52 1.64 -3.47
CA ARG A 79 4.21 2.28 -2.35
C ARG A 79 5.53 2.88 -2.79
N GLN A 80 6.52 2.06 -3.10
CA GLN A 80 7.83 2.53 -3.52
C GLN A 80 7.77 3.34 -4.83
N GLY A 81 7.08 2.83 -5.85
CA GLY A 81 6.92 3.52 -7.13
C GLY A 81 6.24 4.89 -6.98
N HIS A 82 5.23 5.05 -6.10
CA HIS A 82 4.60 6.33 -5.85
C HIS A 82 5.57 7.31 -5.18
N VAL A 83 6.29 6.89 -4.16
CA VAL A 83 7.29 7.74 -3.48
C VAL A 83 8.38 8.18 -4.45
N GLN A 84 8.85 7.29 -5.34
CA GLN A 84 9.84 7.65 -6.37
C GLN A 84 9.31 8.67 -7.39
N THR A 85 8.00 8.70 -7.63
CA THR A 85 7.37 9.71 -8.50
C THR A 85 6.96 10.99 -7.77
N GLY A 86 7.27 11.12 -6.47
CA GLY A 86 6.93 12.27 -5.64
C GLY A 86 5.50 12.25 -5.10
N LEU A 87 4.78 11.14 -5.24
CA LEU A 87 3.45 10.93 -4.68
C LEU A 87 3.51 10.22 -3.34
N SER A 88 2.49 10.39 -2.51
CA SER A 88 2.37 9.71 -1.23
C SER A 88 2.18 8.19 -1.38
N SER A 89 2.82 7.43 -0.49
CA SER A 89 2.61 5.99 -0.38
C SER A 89 1.18 5.64 0.02
N ALA A 90 0.73 4.45 -0.37
CA ALA A 90 -0.50 3.89 0.16
C ALA A 90 -0.34 3.46 1.62
N LEU A 91 -1.23 3.89 2.51
CA LEU A 91 -1.23 3.52 3.92
C LEU A 91 -2.15 2.33 4.18
N GLU A 92 -1.62 1.33 4.87
CA GLU A 92 -2.39 0.17 5.35
C GLU A 92 -2.93 0.41 6.76
N LYS A 93 -3.53 -0.61 7.36
CA LYS A 93 -4.05 -0.54 8.73
C LYS A 93 -3.00 -0.85 9.80
N THR A 94 -1.96 -1.58 9.41
CA THR A 94 -0.89 -2.05 10.29
C THR A 94 0.45 -1.78 9.64
N ASP A 95 1.50 -1.94 10.44
CA ASP A 95 2.88 -1.71 10.06
C ASP A 95 3.09 -0.27 9.60
N ILE A 96 2.57 0.65 10.41
CA ILE A 96 2.61 2.08 10.20
C ILE A 96 3.18 2.80 11.42
N ALA A 97 3.86 3.91 11.17
CA ALA A 97 4.26 4.86 12.19
C ALA A 97 3.66 6.22 11.87
N ILE A 98 3.03 6.84 12.85
CA ILE A 98 2.29 8.11 12.67
C ILE A 98 2.52 8.99 13.89
N ASP A 99 2.59 10.30 13.68
CA ASP A 99 2.57 11.30 14.74
C ASP A 99 1.41 11.03 15.71
N PHE A 100 1.73 10.89 16.99
CA PHE A 100 0.74 10.44 17.99
C PHE A 100 -0.35 11.48 18.24
N LYS A 101 0.02 12.74 18.27
CA LYS A 101 -0.92 13.86 18.50
C LYS A 101 -1.90 13.95 17.33
N TRP A 102 -1.38 13.89 16.11
CA TRP A 102 -2.22 13.86 14.92
C TRP A 102 -3.17 12.65 14.91
N LEU A 103 -2.65 11.46 15.25
CA LEU A 103 -3.42 10.22 15.28
C LEU A 103 -4.59 10.33 16.27
N LYS A 104 -4.32 10.78 17.49
CA LYS A 104 -5.33 10.94 18.54
C LYS A 104 -6.45 11.89 18.14
N GLN A 105 -6.12 13.01 17.50
CA GLN A 105 -7.07 14.01 17.03
C GLN A 105 -7.92 13.52 15.84
N ASN A 106 -7.35 12.69 14.98
CA ASN A 106 -7.97 12.25 13.74
C ASN A 106 -8.61 10.86 13.80
N LEU A 107 -8.31 10.04 14.80
CA LEU A 107 -8.89 8.72 14.98
C LEU A 107 -10.28 8.82 15.62
N ARG A 108 -11.32 9.11 14.82
CA ARG A 108 -12.70 9.32 15.31
C ARG A 108 -13.48 8.02 15.55
N SER A 109 -13.11 6.94 14.89
CA SER A 109 -13.77 5.63 15.02
C SER A 109 -12.82 4.50 14.59
N PRO A 110 -13.08 3.26 15.02
CA PRO A 110 -12.30 2.08 14.59
C PRO A 110 -12.30 1.85 13.08
N LYS A 111 -13.29 2.40 12.36
CA LYS A 111 -13.43 2.32 10.90
C LYS A 111 -12.88 3.55 10.17
N SER A 112 -12.16 4.45 10.86
CA SER A 112 -11.58 5.64 10.24
C SER A 112 -10.57 5.26 9.16
N ASN A 113 -10.66 5.92 8.01
CA ASN A 113 -9.66 5.79 6.96
C ASN A 113 -8.57 6.86 7.18
N LEU A 114 -7.50 6.48 7.89
CA LEU A 114 -6.40 7.37 8.25
C LEU A 114 -5.70 7.93 7.01
N GLU A 115 -5.46 7.08 6.00
CA GLU A 115 -4.84 7.50 4.73
C GLU A 115 -5.63 8.66 4.06
N SER A 116 -6.97 8.53 3.98
CA SER A 116 -7.78 9.61 3.40
C SER A 116 -7.70 10.91 4.19
N ARG A 117 -7.53 10.85 5.51
CA ARG A 117 -7.41 12.04 6.35
C ARG A 117 -6.07 12.71 6.24
N LEU A 118 -4.97 11.91 6.21
CA LEU A 118 -3.63 12.43 5.97
C LEU A 118 -3.57 13.18 4.64
N LEU A 119 -4.02 12.53 3.56
CA LEU A 119 -3.98 13.10 2.22
C LEU A 119 -4.91 14.31 2.05
N GLN A 120 -6.08 14.35 2.71
CA GLN A 120 -6.95 15.53 2.73
C GLN A 120 -6.30 16.74 3.43
N GLN A 121 -5.38 16.51 4.35
CA GLN A 121 -4.62 17.54 5.05
C GLN A 121 -3.27 17.82 4.37
N ASN A 122 -3.03 17.29 3.17
CA ASN A 122 -1.76 17.38 2.45
C ASN A 122 -0.56 16.86 3.26
N ILE A 123 -0.78 15.87 4.13
CA ILE A 123 0.29 15.22 4.86
C ILE A 123 0.82 14.07 4.01
N TYR A 124 2.12 14.16 3.69
CA TYR A 124 2.82 13.16 2.90
C TYR A 124 3.01 11.86 3.69
N ILE A 125 2.83 10.73 3.01
CA ILE A 125 3.04 9.39 3.57
C ILE A 125 4.29 8.80 2.94
N GLU A 126 5.33 8.64 3.74
CA GLU A 126 6.60 8.06 3.30
C GLU A 126 6.53 6.53 3.31
N TYR A 127 7.29 5.89 2.43
CA TYR A 127 7.47 4.45 2.41
C TYR A 127 8.88 4.06 2.83
N MET A 128 8.98 3.31 3.95
CA MET A 128 10.24 2.87 4.53
C MET A 128 10.57 1.47 3.98
N ASP A 129 11.15 1.41 2.77
CA ASP A 129 11.45 0.17 2.06
C ASP A 129 12.55 -0.67 2.73
N HIS A 130 13.47 -0.02 3.45
CA HIS A 130 14.59 -0.65 4.14
C HIS A 130 14.23 -1.22 5.54
N ILE A 131 13.03 -0.91 6.06
CA ILE A 131 12.54 -1.45 7.33
C ILE A 131 11.58 -2.60 7.07
N HIS A 132 12.05 -3.82 7.30
CA HIS A 132 11.27 -5.02 7.04
C HIS A 132 10.52 -5.49 8.28
N ILE A 133 9.23 -5.77 8.09
CA ILE A 133 8.36 -6.42 9.08
C ILE A 133 7.91 -7.74 8.51
N TYR A 134 8.20 -8.81 9.21
CA TYR A 134 7.91 -10.17 8.79
C TYR A 134 6.64 -10.67 9.46
N SER A 135 5.76 -11.33 8.71
CA SER A 135 4.60 -12.00 9.25
C SER A 135 4.23 -13.26 8.46
N ASN A 136 3.42 -14.11 9.07
CA ASN A 136 2.86 -15.30 8.43
C ASN A 136 1.50 -15.03 7.77
N THR A 137 0.92 -13.85 8.03
CA THR A 137 -0.43 -13.50 7.60
C THR A 137 -0.40 -12.26 6.70
N PRO A 138 -1.27 -12.21 5.69
CA PRO A 138 -1.41 -10.99 4.89
C PRO A 138 -2.05 -9.89 5.72
N ARG A 139 -1.68 -8.65 5.46
CA ARG A 139 -2.27 -7.47 6.10
C ARG A 139 -3.79 -7.40 5.92
N PRO A 140 -4.51 -6.90 6.93
CA PRO A 140 -5.91 -6.55 6.78
C PRO A 140 -6.05 -5.39 5.80
N ARG A 141 -6.98 -5.52 4.85
CA ARG A 141 -7.21 -4.47 3.85
C ARG A 141 -7.67 -3.16 4.50
N PRO A 142 -7.19 -2.00 4.02
CA PRO A 142 -7.66 -0.71 4.50
C PRO A 142 -9.15 -0.53 4.19
N TYR A 143 -9.82 0.32 4.96
CA TYR A 143 -11.19 0.71 4.66
C TYR A 143 -11.21 1.54 3.39
N SER A 144 -11.86 1.00 2.36
CA SER A 144 -12.04 1.70 1.09
C SER A 144 -13.36 2.48 1.09
N MET A 145 -13.33 3.67 0.53
CA MET A 145 -14.53 4.44 0.22
C MET A 145 -15.31 3.74 -0.90
N SER A 146 -16.63 3.90 -0.96
CA SER A 146 -17.38 3.36 -2.10
C SER A 146 -16.96 4.06 -3.40
N LYS A 147 -16.91 3.32 -4.51
CA LYS A 147 -16.52 3.84 -5.82
C LYS A 147 -17.35 5.06 -6.24
N ARG A 148 -18.66 5.05 -5.97
CA ARG A 148 -19.56 6.18 -6.26
C ARG A 148 -19.11 7.46 -5.52
N LYS A 149 -18.74 7.37 -4.25
CA LYS A 149 -18.23 8.51 -3.49
C LYS A 149 -16.85 8.98 -3.98
N ALA A 150 -16.01 8.04 -4.44
CA ALA A 150 -14.71 8.38 -5.01
C ALA A 150 -14.87 9.19 -6.32
N VAL A 151 -15.74 8.74 -7.22
CA VAL A 151 -16.04 9.48 -8.47
C VAL A 151 -16.59 10.87 -8.18
N SER A 152 -17.52 11.00 -7.24
CA SER A 152 -18.16 12.29 -6.92
C SER A 152 -17.16 13.30 -6.29
N LYS A 153 -16.12 12.84 -5.58
CA LYS A 153 -15.12 13.72 -4.96
C LYS A 153 -13.96 14.08 -5.89
N LEU A 154 -13.68 13.24 -6.88
CA LEU A 154 -12.51 13.40 -7.73
C LEU A 154 -12.40 14.77 -8.42
N PRO A 155 -13.48 15.34 -9.03
CA PRO A 155 -13.38 16.65 -9.66
C PRO A 155 -13.01 17.78 -8.69
N ALA A 156 -13.62 17.80 -7.51
CA ALA A 156 -13.33 18.81 -6.49
C ALA A 156 -11.87 18.74 -6.03
N VAL A 157 -11.36 17.53 -5.75
CA VAL A 157 -9.98 17.30 -5.30
C VAL A 157 -8.95 17.71 -6.39
N LEU A 158 -9.26 17.46 -7.67
CA LEU A 158 -8.41 17.90 -8.79
C LEU A 158 -8.38 19.43 -8.90
N MET A 159 -9.51 20.12 -8.67
CA MET A 159 -9.58 21.58 -8.67
C MET A 159 -8.83 22.20 -7.48
N GLU A 160 -8.79 21.52 -6.34
CA GLU A 160 -8.01 21.92 -5.15
C GLU A 160 -6.50 21.70 -5.34
N GLY A 161 -6.07 21.00 -6.38
CA GLY A 161 -4.65 20.71 -6.65
C GLY A 161 -4.04 19.66 -5.71
N ASN A 162 -4.86 18.90 -4.96
CA ASN A 162 -4.38 17.85 -4.07
C ASN A 162 -4.17 16.53 -4.85
N TRP A 163 -3.01 16.42 -5.49
CA TRP A 163 -2.65 15.30 -6.37
C TRP A 163 -2.55 13.95 -5.64
N ASP A 164 -2.05 13.94 -4.41
CA ASP A 164 -1.95 12.72 -3.60
C ASP A 164 -3.32 12.13 -3.28
N TYR A 165 -4.26 12.98 -2.90
CA TYR A 165 -5.63 12.52 -2.63
C TYR A 165 -6.37 12.14 -3.92
N ALA A 166 -6.14 12.87 -5.01
CA ALA A 166 -6.68 12.52 -6.33
C ALA A 166 -6.17 11.17 -6.81
N ASP A 167 -4.86 10.89 -6.69
CA ASP A 167 -4.26 9.59 -7.01
C ASP A 167 -4.89 8.45 -6.21
N LYS A 168 -5.05 8.64 -4.90
CA LYS A 168 -5.76 7.65 -4.07
C LYS A 168 -7.17 7.37 -4.56
N LEU A 169 -7.95 8.39 -4.88
CA LEU A 169 -9.30 8.21 -5.40
C LEU A 169 -9.29 7.47 -6.74
N PHE A 170 -8.34 7.82 -7.61
CA PHE A 170 -8.16 7.17 -8.91
C PHE A 170 -7.79 5.68 -8.75
N ARG A 171 -6.85 5.34 -7.86
CA ARG A 171 -6.51 3.94 -7.54
C ARG A 171 -7.71 3.12 -7.07
N GLN A 172 -8.65 3.73 -6.35
CA GLN A 172 -9.86 3.03 -5.91
C GLN A 172 -10.85 2.75 -7.06
N LEU A 173 -10.80 3.53 -8.13
CA LEU A 173 -11.63 3.33 -9.32
C LEU A 173 -11.08 2.25 -10.24
N LEU A 174 -9.76 2.13 -10.31
CA LEU A 174 -9.11 1.14 -11.16
C LEU A 174 -9.50 -0.29 -10.76
N PRO A 175 -9.71 -1.17 -11.75
CA PRO A 175 -9.88 -2.59 -11.48
C PRO A 175 -8.58 -3.17 -10.94
N SER A 176 -8.67 -4.34 -10.29
CA SER A 176 -7.46 -5.05 -9.86
C SER A 176 -6.57 -5.36 -11.09
N TRP A 177 -5.26 -5.36 -10.90
CA TRP A 177 -4.29 -5.66 -11.96
C TRP A 177 -4.57 -7.00 -12.68
N ARG A 178 -5.17 -7.98 -11.99
CA ARG A 178 -5.57 -9.27 -12.58
C ARG A 178 -6.70 -9.10 -13.60
N ILE A 179 -7.69 -8.29 -13.27
CA ILE A 179 -8.82 -7.98 -14.18
C ILE A 179 -8.28 -7.19 -15.38
N LEU A 180 -7.36 -6.27 -15.14
CA LEU A 180 -6.71 -5.49 -16.20
C LEU A 180 -5.96 -6.39 -17.18
N LEU A 181 -5.15 -7.35 -16.68
CA LEU A 181 -4.44 -8.32 -17.51
C LEU A 181 -5.41 -9.18 -18.33
N LEU A 182 -6.45 -9.71 -17.69
CA LEU A 182 -7.43 -10.54 -18.37
C LEU A 182 -8.14 -9.76 -19.47
N PHE A 183 -8.57 -8.54 -19.17
CA PHE A 183 -9.25 -7.68 -20.15
C PHE A 183 -8.30 -7.30 -21.30
N SER A 184 -7.06 -6.91 -21.00
CA SER A 184 -6.05 -6.59 -22.03
C SER A 184 -5.75 -7.77 -22.93
N SER A 185 -5.66 -8.99 -22.35
CA SER A 185 -5.39 -10.22 -23.13
C SER A 185 -6.55 -10.53 -24.08
N ILE A 186 -7.79 -10.45 -23.60
CA ILE A 186 -8.99 -10.64 -24.43
C ILE A 186 -9.02 -9.59 -25.54
N TRP A 187 -8.75 -8.32 -25.19
CA TRP A 187 -8.73 -7.24 -26.17
C TRP A 187 -7.68 -7.43 -27.26
N CYS A 188 -6.45 -7.90 -26.91
CA CYS A 188 -5.41 -8.22 -27.88
C CYS A 188 -5.86 -9.29 -28.88
N ILE A 189 -6.55 -10.33 -28.40
CA ILE A 189 -7.07 -11.40 -29.26
C ILE A 189 -8.13 -10.84 -30.22
N ILE A 190 -9.09 -10.07 -29.72
CA ILE A 190 -10.13 -9.44 -30.55
C ILE A 190 -9.50 -8.51 -31.60
N ALA A 191 -8.58 -7.63 -31.19
CA ALA A 191 -7.90 -6.70 -32.09
C ALA A 191 -7.15 -7.44 -33.20
N THR A 192 -6.54 -8.59 -32.91
CA THR A 192 -5.82 -9.41 -33.92
C THR A 192 -6.77 -9.98 -34.97
N CYS A 193 -8.02 -10.32 -34.58
CA CYS A 193 -9.03 -10.79 -35.53
C CYS A 193 -9.52 -9.69 -36.49
N TYR A 194 -9.48 -8.41 -36.08
CA TYR A 194 -9.89 -7.28 -36.91
C TYR A 194 -8.77 -6.75 -37.81
N ASP A 195 -7.64 -6.43 -37.22
CA ASP A 195 -6.46 -5.91 -37.93
C ASP A 195 -5.18 -6.33 -37.18
N TRP A 196 -4.46 -7.25 -37.77
CA TRP A 196 -3.23 -7.79 -37.19
C TRP A 196 -2.12 -6.72 -37.02
N ARG A 197 -2.08 -5.69 -37.89
CA ARG A 197 -1.08 -4.62 -37.82
C ARG A 197 -1.37 -3.69 -36.65
N ALA A 198 -2.60 -3.26 -36.49
CA ALA A 198 -3.01 -2.44 -35.35
C ALA A 198 -2.89 -3.20 -34.02
N SER A 199 -3.09 -4.53 -34.02
CA SER A 199 -2.96 -5.35 -32.82
C SER A 199 -1.55 -5.43 -32.26
N LEU A 200 -0.50 -5.23 -33.07
CA LEU A 200 0.91 -5.26 -32.61
C LEU A 200 1.17 -4.25 -31.46
N SER A 201 0.59 -3.05 -31.55
CA SER A 201 0.73 -2.04 -30.47
C SER A 201 0.10 -2.49 -29.15
N TRP A 202 -1.03 -3.19 -29.22
CA TRP A 202 -1.71 -3.75 -28.04
C TRP A 202 -0.94 -4.92 -27.43
N TRP A 203 -0.35 -5.78 -28.25
CA TRP A 203 0.53 -6.86 -27.79
C TRP A 203 1.79 -6.30 -27.12
N PHE A 204 2.36 -5.24 -27.68
CA PHE A 204 3.51 -4.58 -27.06
C PHE A 204 3.15 -4.00 -25.69
N LEU A 205 2.00 -3.33 -25.57
CA LEU A 205 1.51 -2.81 -24.27
C LEU A 205 1.25 -3.93 -23.25
N LEU A 206 0.66 -5.04 -23.68
CA LEU A 206 0.44 -6.20 -22.82
C LEU A 206 1.77 -6.80 -22.34
N PHE A 207 2.74 -6.92 -23.25
CA PHE A 207 4.07 -7.41 -22.91
C PHE A 207 4.78 -6.46 -21.91
N ALA A 208 4.72 -5.16 -22.15
CA ALA A 208 5.29 -4.16 -21.24
C ALA A 208 4.65 -4.23 -19.85
N LEU A 209 3.33 -4.43 -19.77
CA LEU A 209 2.61 -4.62 -18.51
C LEU A 209 3.05 -5.91 -17.79
N LEU A 210 3.19 -7.02 -18.51
CA LEU A 210 3.69 -8.27 -17.92
C LEU A 210 5.14 -8.14 -17.46
N PHE A 211 5.97 -7.46 -18.22
CA PHE A 211 7.37 -7.23 -17.88
C PHE A 211 7.52 -6.40 -16.61
N THR A 212 6.77 -5.29 -16.48
CA THR A 212 6.74 -4.48 -15.24
C THR A 212 6.26 -5.27 -14.03
N LEU A 213 5.26 -6.13 -14.18
CA LEU A 213 4.80 -7.00 -13.10
C LEU A 213 5.86 -8.04 -12.71
N CYS A 214 6.60 -8.58 -13.67
CA CYS A 214 7.71 -9.50 -13.38
C CYS A 214 8.85 -8.81 -12.64
N LEU A 215 9.22 -7.58 -13.03
CA LEU A 215 10.24 -6.80 -12.31
C LEU A 215 9.83 -6.43 -10.88
N ALA A 216 8.54 -6.33 -10.61
CA ALA A 216 8.02 -6.04 -9.26
C ALA A 216 8.08 -7.24 -8.30
N ILE A 217 8.47 -8.43 -8.79
CA ILE A 217 8.56 -9.65 -7.97
C ILE A 217 10.03 -9.87 -7.59
N PRO A 218 10.38 -9.81 -6.28
CA PRO A 218 11.74 -10.01 -5.84
C PRO A 218 12.18 -11.48 -5.96
N ASP A 219 13.49 -11.68 -6.15
CA ASP A 219 14.10 -12.99 -6.43
C ASP A 219 13.84 -14.04 -5.32
N TYR A 220 13.78 -13.61 -4.07
CA TYR A 220 13.54 -14.53 -2.93
C TYR A 220 12.20 -15.26 -3.00
N LEU A 221 11.21 -14.73 -3.73
CA LEU A 221 9.91 -15.39 -3.97
C LEU A 221 9.95 -16.36 -5.15
N VAL A 222 10.88 -16.16 -6.10
CA VAL A 222 11.03 -16.99 -7.29
C VAL A 222 11.92 -18.20 -7.00
N GLU A 223 13.00 -18.00 -6.27
CA GLU A 223 13.91 -19.07 -5.90
C GLU A 223 13.25 -20.09 -4.98
N LYS A 224 13.15 -21.32 -5.42
CA LYS A 224 12.86 -22.46 -4.54
C LYS A 224 14.06 -22.60 -3.62
N LYS A 225 13.94 -22.29 -2.30
CA LYS A 225 14.95 -22.74 -1.33
C LYS A 225 15.23 -24.21 -1.60
N LYS A 226 16.39 -24.51 -2.18
CA LYS A 226 16.91 -25.89 -2.24
C LYS A 226 16.96 -26.35 -0.78
N LYS A 227 16.11 -27.32 -0.43
CA LYS A 227 16.24 -28.02 0.86
C LYS A 227 17.66 -28.58 0.93
N LYS A 228 18.49 -28.00 1.81
CA LYS A 228 19.66 -28.68 2.35
C LYS A 228 19.19 -29.65 3.42
#